data_8abaab0cdbc731d3a0de2b547e79f12b
#
_entry.id   8abaab0cdbc731d3a0de2b547e79f12b
#
_cell.length_a   1.000
_cell.length_b   1.000
_cell.length_c   1.000
_cell.angle_alpha   90.00
_cell.angle_beta   90.00
_cell.angle_gamma   90.00
#
_symmetry.space_group_name_H-M   'P 1'
#
loop_
_entity.id
_entity.type
_entity.pdbx_description
1 polymer ?
#
loop_
_entity_poly.entity_id
_entity_poly.type
_entity_poly.pdbx_seq_one_letter_code
_entity_poly.pdbx_strand_id
1 'polypeptide(L)'
;GGIVTAKSIRIGGDEFDESIVSYVKKTYNLAIGERTAEDVKISIGSTFKDDQEQNMQIRGRDLISGLPKTIEISSAEVRDALNEPINSIVDAIKSTLEKTPPELASDIMENGIMLTGGGALLRGLDKLVKQETGMPVQIAENPLDCVALGTGKSVEDQEIFEKVLMMNARK
;
A
#
# COMPACT_ATOMS: atom_id res chain seq x y z
N GLY A 1 -9.44 17.52 -18.84
CA GLY A 1 -8.77 16.73 -17.82
C GLY A 1 -8.22 17.59 -16.71
N GLY A 2 -8.20 17.04 -15.53
CA GLY A 2 -7.67 17.71 -14.34
C GLY A 2 -7.93 16.87 -13.10
N ILE A 3 -7.34 17.27 -11.96
CA ILE A 3 -7.57 16.62 -10.68
C ILE A 3 -8.90 17.16 -10.11
N VAL A 4 -9.86 16.27 -9.87
CA VAL A 4 -11.17 16.62 -9.30
C VAL A 4 -11.13 16.59 -7.78
N THR A 5 -10.60 15.50 -7.23
CA THR A 5 -10.43 15.27 -5.80
C THR A 5 -9.09 14.61 -5.54
N ALA A 6 -8.40 15.02 -4.50
CA ALA A 6 -7.14 14.42 -4.07
C ALA A 6 -7.08 14.29 -2.54
N LYS A 7 -6.44 13.22 -2.08
CA LYS A 7 -6.12 12.99 -0.67
C LYS A 7 -4.72 12.39 -0.59
N SER A 8 -3.94 12.88 0.35
CA SER A 8 -2.62 12.33 0.66
C SER A 8 -2.60 11.81 2.09
N ILE A 9 -1.98 10.66 2.27
CA ILE A 9 -1.71 10.06 3.57
C ILE A 9 -0.24 9.65 3.63
N ARG A 10 0.32 9.59 4.83
CA ARG A 10 1.71 9.17 5.04
C ARG A 10 1.75 7.67 5.39
N ILE A 11 1.28 6.84 4.46
CA ILE A 11 1.30 5.39 4.60
C ILE A 11 1.83 4.81 3.29
N GLY A 12 2.94 4.11 3.38
CA GLY A 12 3.64 3.51 2.27
C GLY A 12 4.40 2.26 2.69
N GLY A 13 5.44 1.90 1.93
CA GLY A 13 6.26 0.72 2.19
C GLY A 13 6.93 0.76 3.56
N ASP A 14 7.41 1.93 3.97
CA ASP A 14 8.15 2.11 5.23
C ASP A 14 7.24 1.87 6.44
N GLU A 15 6.00 2.38 6.43
CA GLU A 15 5.02 2.14 7.50
C GLU A 15 4.61 0.67 7.59
N PHE A 16 4.61 -0.05 6.46
CA PHE A 16 4.39 -1.49 6.47
C PHE A 16 5.56 -2.21 7.17
N ASP A 17 6.80 -1.83 6.86
CA ASP A 17 7.99 -2.40 7.47
C ASP A 17 8.05 -2.10 8.97
N GLU A 18 7.76 -0.86 9.38
CA GLU A 18 7.67 -0.48 10.80
C GLU A 18 6.59 -1.26 11.55
N SER A 19 5.44 -1.51 10.91
CA SER A 19 4.35 -2.31 11.48
C SER A 19 4.78 -3.75 11.72
N ILE A 20 5.51 -4.35 10.78
CA ILE A 20 6.07 -5.70 10.92
C ILE A 20 7.13 -5.73 12.04
N VAL A 21 8.05 -4.76 12.07
CA VAL A 21 9.07 -4.62 13.15
C VAL A 21 8.39 -4.54 14.52
N SER A 22 7.37 -3.69 14.63
CA SER A 22 6.60 -3.49 15.86
C SER A 22 5.87 -4.76 16.31
N TYR A 23 5.25 -5.46 15.37
CA TYR A 23 4.55 -6.73 15.63
C TYR A 23 5.52 -7.80 16.15
N VAL A 24 6.63 -8.01 15.46
CA VAL A 24 7.65 -9.00 15.83
C VAL A 24 8.26 -8.67 17.19
N LYS A 25 8.54 -7.40 17.46
CA LYS A 25 9.02 -6.94 18.77
C LYS A 25 8.02 -7.24 19.87
N LYS A 26 6.74 -6.95 19.65
CA LYS A 26 5.67 -7.09 20.65
C LYS A 26 5.32 -8.55 20.90
N THR A 27 5.27 -9.37 19.85
CA THR A 27 4.81 -10.76 19.94
C THR A 27 5.91 -11.71 20.37
N TYR A 28 7.13 -11.49 19.88
CA TYR A 28 8.24 -12.44 20.04
C TYR A 28 9.39 -11.92 20.91
N ASN A 29 9.30 -10.66 21.40
CA ASN A 29 10.42 -9.95 22.05
C ASN A 29 11.71 -9.97 21.20
N LEU A 30 11.55 -9.91 19.87
CA LEU A 30 12.64 -9.98 18.92
C LEU A 30 12.83 -8.66 18.20
N ALA A 31 14.03 -8.11 18.23
CA ALA A 31 14.40 -6.95 17.43
C ALA A 31 14.89 -7.42 16.06
N ILE A 32 14.21 -6.97 15.00
CA ILE A 32 14.61 -7.15 13.60
C ILE A 32 14.90 -5.80 12.96
N GLY A 33 15.71 -5.77 11.90
CA GLY A 33 15.94 -4.57 11.09
C GLY A 33 14.87 -4.35 10.03
N GLU A 34 14.79 -3.12 9.52
CA GLU A 34 13.87 -2.73 8.43
C GLU A 34 14.01 -3.62 7.20
N ARG A 35 15.25 -3.93 6.79
CA ARG A 35 15.50 -4.83 5.67
C ARG A 35 14.88 -6.22 5.86
N THR A 36 14.95 -6.77 7.07
CA THR A 36 14.30 -8.07 7.37
C THR A 36 12.78 -7.93 7.28
N ALA A 37 12.22 -6.82 7.76
CA ALA A 37 10.78 -6.56 7.65
C ALA A 37 10.33 -6.40 6.20
N GLU A 38 11.11 -5.70 5.38
CA GLU A 38 10.88 -5.57 3.94
C GLU A 38 10.92 -6.92 3.23
N ASP A 39 11.91 -7.77 3.54
CA ASP A 39 12.01 -9.13 3.00
C ASP A 39 10.77 -9.97 3.37
N VAL A 40 10.29 -9.86 4.61
CA VAL A 40 9.05 -10.52 5.08
C VAL A 40 7.84 -10.01 4.31
N LYS A 41 7.68 -8.67 4.20
CA LYS A 41 6.60 -8.03 3.45
C LYS A 41 6.54 -8.51 2.01
N ILE A 42 7.67 -8.54 1.31
CA ILE A 42 7.75 -8.93 -0.10
C ILE A 42 7.49 -10.43 -0.27
N SER A 43 8.05 -11.26 0.63
CA SER A 43 8.00 -12.72 0.48
C SER A 43 6.64 -13.31 0.86
N ILE A 44 6.10 -12.92 2.02
CA ILE A 44 4.89 -13.53 2.59
C ILE A 44 3.81 -12.52 2.98
N GLY A 45 4.01 -11.21 2.70
CA GLY A 45 3.01 -10.18 2.97
C GLY A 45 1.74 -10.39 2.16
N SER A 46 0.58 -10.27 2.83
CA SER A 46 -0.73 -10.42 2.22
C SER A 46 -1.76 -9.60 2.97
N THR A 47 -2.72 -9.04 2.26
CA THR A 47 -3.86 -8.32 2.85
C THR A 47 -5.13 -9.14 2.88
N PHE A 48 -5.15 -10.23 2.14
CA PHE A 48 -6.31 -11.09 1.99
C PHE A 48 -5.98 -12.51 2.47
N LYS A 49 -6.93 -13.18 3.10
CA LYS A 49 -6.75 -14.58 3.49
C LYS A 49 -6.65 -15.41 2.22
N ASP A 50 -5.49 -15.99 2.00
CA ASP A 50 -5.24 -16.90 0.89
C ASP A 50 -5.35 -18.35 1.40
N ASP A 51 -5.69 -19.28 0.51
CA ASP A 51 -5.74 -20.71 0.83
C ASP A 51 -4.34 -21.31 1.06
N GLN A 52 -3.30 -20.57 0.70
CA GLN A 52 -1.90 -20.95 0.90
C GLN A 52 -1.23 -20.03 1.93
N GLU A 53 -1.37 -20.37 3.21
CA GLU A 53 -0.57 -19.76 4.26
C GLU A 53 0.91 -20.14 4.05
N GLN A 54 1.79 -19.13 4.13
CA GLN A 54 3.24 -19.28 3.95
C GLN A 54 3.93 -18.95 5.26
N ASN A 55 5.03 -19.61 5.52
CA ASN A 55 5.90 -19.35 6.66
C ASN A 55 7.29 -18.93 6.20
N MET A 56 7.94 -18.08 6.99
CA MET A 56 9.29 -17.61 6.74
C MET A 56 10.08 -17.59 8.04
N GLN A 57 11.34 -18.08 7.98
CA GLN A 57 12.26 -17.94 9.11
C GLN A 57 12.93 -16.57 9.06
N ILE A 58 12.89 -15.86 10.19
CA ILE A 58 13.56 -14.58 10.36
C ILE A 58 14.50 -14.62 11.56
N ARG A 59 15.55 -13.80 11.47
CA ARG A 59 16.59 -13.72 12.49
C ARG A 59 16.63 -12.31 13.07
N GLY A 60 16.83 -12.24 14.38
CA GLY A 60 16.96 -10.98 15.06
C GLY A 60 17.70 -11.15 16.39
N ARG A 61 17.65 -10.12 17.21
CA ARG A 61 18.18 -10.13 18.57
C ARG A 61 17.05 -10.30 19.57
N ASP A 62 17.10 -11.33 20.36
CA ASP A 62 16.20 -11.50 21.50
C ASP A 62 16.40 -10.37 22.50
N LEU A 63 15.33 -9.68 22.85
CA LEU A 63 15.39 -8.50 23.73
C LEU A 63 15.53 -8.85 25.20
N ILE A 64 15.32 -10.11 25.58
CA ILE A 64 15.46 -10.60 26.95
C ILE A 64 16.90 -11.05 27.19
N SER A 65 17.43 -11.93 26.34
CA SER A 65 18.77 -12.50 26.49
C SER A 65 19.87 -11.66 25.83
N GLY A 66 19.51 -10.79 24.89
CA GLY A 66 20.46 -10.04 24.06
C GLY A 66 21.13 -10.86 22.95
N LEU A 67 20.84 -12.15 22.85
CA LEU A 67 21.47 -13.08 21.92
C LEU A 67 20.72 -13.18 20.58
N PRO A 68 21.43 -13.62 19.50
CA PRO A 68 20.75 -13.92 18.23
C PRO A 68 19.70 -15.02 18.43
N LYS A 69 18.55 -14.84 17.80
CA LYS A 69 17.42 -15.79 17.83
C LYS A 69 16.79 -15.88 16.47
N THR A 70 16.35 -17.07 16.09
CA THR A 70 15.56 -17.33 14.88
C THR A 70 14.14 -17.70 15.30
N ILE A 71 13.15 -17.14 14.61
CA ILE A 71 11.74 -17.49 14.75
C ILE A 71 11.15 -17.80 13.39
N GLU A 72 10.02 -18.47 13.36
CA GLU A 72 9.17 -18.62 12.19
C GLU A 72 7.99 -17.67 12.31
N ILE A 73 7.69 -16.91 11.24
CA ILE A 73 6.54 -16.03 11.14
C ILE A 73 5.68 -16.45 9.96
N SER A 74 4.37 -16.41 10.11
CA SER A 74 3.39 -16.79 9.10
C SER A 74 2.82 -15.58 8.34
N SER A 75 2.29 -15.82 7.13
CA SER A 75 1.57 -14.80 6.37
C SER A 75 0.30 -14.31 7.09
N ALA A 76 -0.32 -15.12 7.94
CA ALA A 76 -1.41 -14.70 8.80
C ALA A 76 -0.98 -13.63 9.81
N GLU A 77 0.16 -13.83 10.46
CA GLU A 77 0.71 -12.86 11.41
C GLU A 77 1.17 -11.57 10.74
N VAL A 78 1.74 -11.68 9.54
CA VAL A 78 2.11 -10.49 8.75
C VAL A 78 0.86 -9.72 8.34
N ARG A 79 -0.23 -10.38 7.99
CA ARG A 79 -1.53 -9.77 7.70
C ARG A 79 -2.07 -9.01 8.91
N ASP A 80 -2.00 -9.62 10.09
CA ASP A 80 -2.39 -8.96 11.34
C ASP A 80 -1.54 -7.71 11.63
N ALA A 81 -0.23 -7.81 11.41
CA ALA A 81 0.69 -6.68 11.56
C ALA A 81 0.36 -5.52 10.61
N LEU A 82 -0.07 -5.82 9.38
CA LEU A 82 -0.38 -4.83 8.34
C LEU A 82 -1.83 -4.30 8.41
N ASN A 83 -2.67 -4.83 9.27
CA ASN A 83 -4.09 -4.50 9.32
C ASN A 83 -4.35 -2.99 9.51
N GLU A 84 -3.66 -2.36 10.45
CA GLU A 84 -3.85 -0.94 10.75
C GLU A 84 -3.47 -0.01 9.59
N PRO A 85 -2.26 -0.08 9.01
CA PRO A 85 -1.91 0.76 7.88
C PRO A 85 -2.75 0.47 6.63
N ILE A 86 -3.13 -0.78 6.39
CA ILE A 86 -3.99 -1.15 5.25
C ILE A 86 -5.39 -0.56 5.40
N ASN A 87 -6.00 -0.65 6.59
CA ASN A 87 -7.32 -0.05 6.84
C ASN A 87 -7.28 1.47 6.63
N SER A 88 -6.21 2.13 7.03
CA SER A 88 -6.04 3.57 6.81
C SER A 88 -5.99 3.93 5.31
N ILE A 89 -5.38 3.07 4.48
CA ILE A 89 -5.39 3.23 3.01
C ILE A 89 -6.82 3.07 2.47
N VAL A 90 -7.51 2.02 2.89
CA VAL A 90 -8.90 1.75 2.46
C VAL A 90 -9.83 2.91 2.84
N ASP A 91 -9.71 3.42 4.06
CA ASP A 91 -10.49 4.58 4.53
C ASP A 91 -10.18 5.85 3.73
N ALA A 92 -8.91 6.04 3.35
CA ALA A 92 -8.54 7.14 2.48
C ALA A 92 -9.18 7.04 1.09
N ILE A 93 -9.22 5.84 0.52
CA ILE A 93 -9.88 5.57 -0.76
C ILE A 93 -11.39 5.84 -0.64
N LYS A 94 -12.07 5.26 0.36
CA LYS A 94 -13.51 5.48 0.61
C LYS A 94 -13.82 6.96 0.77
N SER A 95 -13.07 7.66 1.61
CA SER A 95 -13.25 9.11 1.83
C SER A 95 -13.04 9.96 0.56
N THR A 96 -12.20 9.50 -0.37
CA THR A 96 -11.99 10.18 -1.65
C THR A 96 -13.16 9.92 -2.60
N LEU A 97 -13.66 8.69 -2.65
CA LEU A 97 -14.84 8.33 -3.44
C LEU A 97 -16.09 9.09 -2.97
N GLU A 98 -16.31 9.21 -1.66
CA GLU A 98 -17.42 9.96 -1.08
C GLU A 98 -17.44 11.45 -1.47
N LYS A 99 -16.26 12.05 -1.69
CA LYS A 99 -16.09 13.44 -2.12
C LYS A 99 -16.16 13.62 -3.63
N THR A 100 -16.19 12.53 -4.37
CA THR A 100 -16.22 12.56 -5.83
C THR A 100 -17.65 12.89 -6.30
N PRO A 101 -17.82 13.85 -7.25
CA PRO A 101 -19.13 14.17 -7.81
C PRO A 101 -19.83 12.93 -8.41
N PRO A 102 -21.18 12.84 -8.32
CA PRO A 102 -21.92 11.64 -8.76
C PRO A 102 -21.68 11.22 -10.21
N GLU A 103 -21.50 12.20 -11.10
CA GLU A 103 -21.25 11.95 -12.52
C GLU A 103 -19.93 11.20 -12.73
N LEU A 104 -18.88 11.59 -12.00
CA LEU A 104 -17.57 10.95 -12.05
C LEU A 104 -17.54 9.64 -11.25
N ALA A 105 -18.38 9.50 -10.23
CA ALA A 105 -18.52 8.24 -9.51
C ALA A 105 -19.04 7.13 -10.45
N SER A 106 -19.95 7.47 -11.38
CA SER A 106 -20.39 6.53 -12.43
C SER A 106 -19.27 6.10 -13.35
N ASP A 107 -18.39 7.02 -13.76
CA ASP A 107 -17.23 6.69 -14.58
C ASP A 107 -16.25 5.76 -13.84
N ILE A 108 -16.10 5.91 -12.52
CA ILE A 108 -15.26 5.01 -11.70
C ILE A 108 -15.86 3.61 -11.61
N MET A 109 -17.19 3.48 -11.61
CA MET A 109 -17.86 2.18 -11.65
C MET A 109 -17.56 1.40 -12.94
N GLU A 110 -17.35 2.11 -14.04
CA GLU A 110 -17.03 1.51 -15.35
C GLU A 110 -15.53 1.27 -15.51
N ASN A 111 -14.70 2.28 -15.23
CA ASN A 111 -13.26 2.24 -15.47
C ASN A 111 -12.45 1.67 -14.30
N GLY A 112 -12.98 1.74 -13.08
CA GLY A 112 -12.36 1.20 -11.88
C GLY A 112 -11.29 2.11 -11.27
N ILE A 113 -10.58 1.52 -10.31
CA ILE A 113 -9.47 2.12 -9.56
C ILE A 113 -8.16 1.50 -10.06
N MET A 114 -7.19 2.34 -10.41
CA MET A 114 -5.84 1.90 -10.79
C MET A 114 -4.90 2.03 -9.61
N LEU A 115 -4.26 0.92 -9.21
CA LEU A 115 -3.24 0.88 -8.18
C LEU A 115 -1.84 0.96 -8.82
N THR A 116 -1.01 1.85 -8.29
CA THR A 116 0.38 2.06 -8.74
C THR A 116 1.33 2.16 -7.55
N GLY A 117 2.64 2.12 -7.83
CA GLY A 117 3.68 2.15 -6.80
C GLY A 117 3.95 0.77 -6.18
N GLY A 118 5.01 0.68 -5.38
CA GLY A 118 5.43 -0.59 -4.77
C GLY A 118 4.37 -1.21 -3.83
N GLY A 119 3.59 -0.39 -3.13
CA GLY A 119 2.50 -0.87 -2.29
C GLY A 119 1.40 -1.63 -3.04
N ALA A 120 1.20 -1.33 -4.32
CA ALA A 120 0.25 -2.05 -5.17
C ALA A 120 0.60 -3.53 -5.39
N LEU A 121 1.87 -3.89 -5.17
CA LEU A 121 2.37 -5.27 -5.28
C LEU A 121 2.06 -6.13 -4.05
N LEU A 122 1.57 -5.53 -2.95
CA LEU A 122 1.19 -6.29 -1.78
C LEU A 122 0.02 -7.23 -2.13
N ARG A 123 0.23 -8.53 -1.91
CA ARG A 123 -0.72 -9.56 -2.35
C ARG A 123 -2.11 -9.34 -1.77
N GLY A 124 -3.11 -9.36 -2.64
CA GLY A 124 -4.51 -9.25 -2.29
C GLY A 124 -5.01 -7.84 -2.02
N LEU A 125 -4.18 -6.79 -2.13
CA LEU A 125 -4.61 -5.41 -1.92
C LEU A 125 -5.69 -5.00 -2.93
N ASP A 126 -5.56 -5.41 -4.19
CA ASP A 126 -6.56 -5.21 -5.23
C ASP A 126 -7.91 -5.85 -4.87
N LYS A 127 -7.87 -7.09 -4.36
CA LYS A 127 -9.07 -7.82 -3.92
C LYS A 127 -9.73 -7.15 -2.72
N LEU A 128 -8.92 -6.72 -1.74
CA LEU A 128 -9.41 -6.02 -0.56
C LEU A 128 -10.06 -4.69 -0.93
N VAL A 129 -9.40 -3.87 -1.73
CA VAL A 129 -9.96 -2.57 -2.17
C VAL A 129 -11.24 -2.79 -2.96
N LYS A 130 -11.29 -3.80 -3.85
CA LYS A 130 -12.51 -4.17 -4.60
C LYS A 130 -13.64 -4.58 -3.66
N GLN A 131 -13.36 -5.41 -2.65
CA GLN A 131 -14.36 -5.84 -1.67
C GLN A 131 -14.90 -4.66 -0.86
N GLU A 132 -14.01 -3.76 -0.44
CA GLU A 132 -14.34 -2.65 0.46
C GLU A 132 -15.01 -1.46 -0.24
N THR A 133 -14.79 -1.29 -1.54
CA THR A 133 -15.35 -0.18 -2.33
C THR A 133 -16.46 -0.60 -3.28
N GLY A 134 -16.55 -1.87 -3.64
CA GLY A 134 -17.44 -2.37 -4.70
C GLY A 134 -17.03 -1.96 -6.12
N MET A 135 -15.86 -1.29 -6.28
CA MET A 135 -15.37 -0.82 -7.58
C MET A 135 -14.44 -1.84 -8.21
N PRO A 136 -14.36 -1.93 -9.55
CA PRO A 136 -13.29 -2.66 -10.22
C PRO A 136 -11.92 -2.10 -9.82
N VAL A 137 -10.93 -2.97 -9.61
CA VAL A 137 -9.57 -2.57 -9.23
C VAL A 137 -8.57 -3.26 -10.12
N GLN A 138 -7.60 -2.51 -10.63
CA GLN A 138 -6.53 -3.00 -11.49
C GLN A 138 -5.19 -2.53 -10.96
N ILE A 139 -4.17 -3.39 -11.08
CA ILE A 139 -2.78 -3.02 -10.80
C ILE A 139 -2.16 -2.61 -12.13
N ALA A 140 -1.42 -1.49 -12.14
CA ALA A 140 -0.73 -1.03 -13.33
C ALA A 140 0.31 -2.06 -13.81
N GLU A 141 0.57 -2.11 -15.10
CA GLU A 141 1.48 -3.10 -15.71
C GLU A 141 2.89 -3.06 -15.13
N ASN A 142 3.44 -1.86 -14.88
CA ASN A 142 4.72 -1.64 -14.21
C ASN A 142 4.54 -0.69 -13.02
N PRO A 143 3.97 -1.14 -11.91
CA PRO A 143 3.52 -0.23 -10.86
C PRO A 143 4.66 0.57 -10.21
N LEU A 144 5.87 0.02 -10.13
CA LEU A 144 7.06 0.70 -9.59
C LEU A 144 7.51 1.87 -10.45
N ASP A 145 7.34 1.78 -11.77
CA ASP A 145 7.85 2.77 -12.72
C ASP A 145 6.83 3.89 -13.02
N CYS A 146 5.56 3.70 -12.66
CA CYS A 146 4.48 4.62 -13.00
C CYS A 146 4.75 6.07 -12.58
N VAL A 147 5.28 6.27 -11.38
CA VAL A 147 5.58 7.62 -10.86
C VAL A 147 6.69 8.28 -11.66
N ALA A 148 7.79 7.55 -11.91
CA ALA A 148 8.92 8.05 -12.68
C ALA A 148 8.53 8.37 -14.13
N LEU A 149 7.80 7.46 -14.78
CA LEU A 149 7.31 7.64 -16.15
C LEU A 149 6.31 8.80 -16.24
N GLY A 150 5.39 8.90 -15.29
CA GLY A 150 4.41 9.98 -15.23
C GLY A 150 5.07 11.34 -15.00
N THR A 151 6.05 11.41 -14.12
CA THR A 151 6.84 12.62 -13.87
C THR A 151 7.62 13.02 -15.12
N GLY A 152 8.28 12.06 -15.80
CA GLY A 152 8.97 12.29 -17.05
C GLY A 152 8.06 12.89 -18.14
N LYS A 153 6.89 12.27 -18.35
CA LYS A 153 5.89 12.82 -19.29
C LYS A 153 5.41 14.22 -18.91
N SER A 154 5.26 14.49 -17.61
CA SER A 154 4.85 15.81 -17.13
C SER A 154 5.89 16.91 -17.45
N VAL A 155 7.18 16.55 -17.46
CA VAL A 155 8.26 17.46 -17.83
C VAL A 155 8.33 17.67 -19.34
N GLU A 156 8.07 16.63 -20.14
CA GLU A 156 8.03 16.71 -21.60
C GLU A 156 6.84 17.55 -22.10
N ASP A 157 5.67 17.41 -21.46
CA ASP A 157 4.41 18.08 -21.83
C ASP A 157 4.09 19.28 -20.89
N GLN A 158 5.06 20.15 -20.62
CA GLN A 158 4.93 21.26 -19.65
C GLN A 158 3.71 22.14 -19.88
N GLU A 159 3.36 22.47 -21.12
CA GLU A 159 2.20 23.31 -21.45
C GLU A 159 0.86 22.69 -21.00
N ILE A 160 0.73 21.36 -21.07
CA ILE A 160 -0.47 20.64 -20.63
C ILE A 160 -0.49 20.60 -19.10
N PHE A 161 0.66 20.37 -18.49
CA PHE A 161 0.78 20.23 -17.04
C PHE A 161 0.57 21.56 -16.30
N GLU A 162 1.06 22.68 -16.83
CA GLU A 162 0.80 24.01 -16.29
C GLU A 162 -0.70 24.33 -16.25
N LYS A 163 -1.47 23.94 -17.27
CA LYS A 163 -2.92 24.10 -17.28
C LYS A 163 -3.60 23.30 -16.16
N VAL A 164 -3.15 22.08 -15.90
CA VAL A 164 -3.67 21.20 -14.84
C VAL A 164 -3.33 21.76 -13.45
N LEU A 165 -2.12 22.26 -13.24
CA LEU A 165 -1.66 22.86 -11.99
C LEU A 165 -2.35 24.20 -11.69
N MET A 166 -2.51 25.06 -12.69
CA MET A 166 -3.16 26.37 -12.52
C MET A 166 -4.65 26.25 -12.17
N MET A 167 -5.31 25.19 -12.59
CA MET A 167 -6.71 24.93 -12.20
C MET A 167 -6.86 24.57 -10.74
N ASN A 168 -5.84 23.98 -10.10
CA ASN A 168 -5.85 23.65 -8.66
C ASN A 168 -5.44 24.79 -7.74
N ALA A 169 -4.72 25.80 -8.24
CA ALA A 169 -4.27 26.96 -7.45
C ALA A 169 -5.38 28.02 -7.22
N ARG A 170 -6.55 27.84 -7.80
CA ARG A 170 -7.69 28.80 -7.71
C ARG A 170 -8.85 28.32 -6.84
N LYS A 171 -8.64 27.31 -5.98
CA LYS A 171 -9.66 26.87 -5.00
C LYS A 171 -9.21 27.11 -3.58
#